data_33bb07717f6ae27d2d2eb9dfdf245b85
#
_entry.id   33bb07717f6ae27d2d2eb9dfdf245b85
#
_cell.length_a   1.000
_cell.length_b   1.000
_cell.length_c   1.000
_cell.angle_alpha   90.00
_cell.angle_beta   90.00
_cell.angle_gamma   90.00
#
_symmetry.space_group_name_H-M   'P 1'
#
loop_
_entity.id
_entity.type
_entity.pdbx_description
1 polymer ?
#
loop_
_entity_poly.entity_id
_entity_poly.type
_entity_poly.pdbx_seq_one_letter_code
_entity_poly.pdbx_strand_id
1 'polypeptide(L)'
;MGMQLSDIDLLNLDRFTEGVPHDWFTYLREHAPVYRHPEPGSPGFWVLTKHADVTLVGKDGRTFSSDQANGGVVPIEDISPANDADFGDAKLMLMTDPPEHTRKRKLVNHGFTPRMISRMEDHIRELTTELLDGTIAKGECDFVVEVAAELPLLVIAELIGVPVEDRHKIFEWSNRMVGSQDPEYLTDSDKVLEAQVEMFMYAGALAEERRKEPRDDIMTALLTAEVDGDRMSDMDFNLFFMLLSVAGNETTRNAISHGMHAFLENPDQYQALVDDPSLIDSATEEIVRWASPVMYFRRNATDDVEIRGQQIKAGDKLSIWYASANRDEEVFEDPFRFDIRRDPNPHIGFGGGGPHFCLGANLARMEIRVLFEELVRRVPRVESLGPADRLRSNFIAGIKHLPVRFHSTA
;
A
#
# COMPACT_ATOMS: atom_id res chain seq x y z
N MET A 1 -27.60 -20.43 -11.48
CA MET A 1 -27.25 -20.99 -10.14
C MET A 1 -26.72 -19.80 -9.36
N GLY A 2 -27.08 -19.64 -8.08
CA GLY A 2 -26.50 -18.58 -7.25
C GLY A 2 -25.07 -18.93 -6.86
N MET A 3 -24.28 -17.91 -6.50
CA MET A 3 -22.91 -18.07 -6.00
C MET A 3 -22.87 -18.97 -4.77
N GLN A 4 -21.84 -19.80 -4.65
CA GLN A 4 -21.59 -20.69 -3.52
C GLN A 4 -20.19 -20.44 -2.96
N LEU A 5 -19.93 -20.84 -1.70
CA LEU A 5 -18.60 -20.71 -1.09
C LEU A 5 -17.49 -21.43 -1.89
N SER A 6 -17.86 -22.53 -2.55
CA SER A 6 -16.94 -23.28 -3.42
C SER A 6 -16.50 -22.54 -4.69
N ASP A 7 -17.21 -21.47 -5.06
CA ASP A 7 -16.90 -20.66 -6.24
C ASP A 7 -15.86 -19.56 -5.92
N ILE A 8 -15.54 -19.39 -4.63
CA ILE A 8 -14.64 -18.34 -4.14
C ILE A 8 -13.25 -18.93 -3.97
N ASP A 9 -12.32 -18.48 -4.80
CA ASP A 9 -10.91 -18.86 -4.75
C ASP A 9 -10.02 -17.60 -4.70
N LEU A 10 -9.70 -17.16 -3.49
CA LEU A 10 -8.88 -15.97 -3.23
C LEU A 10 -7.39 -16.16 -3.59
N LEU A 11 -6.98 -17.39 -3.97
CA LEU A 11 -5.65 -17.71 -4.47
C LEU A 11 -5.59 -17.67 -6.01
N ASN A 12 -6.74 -17.57 -6.69
CA ASN A 12 -6.80 -17.42 -8.14
C ASN A 12 -6.46 -15.98 -8.58
N LEU A 13 -5.20 -15.74 -8.86
CA LEU A 13 -4.71 -14.40 -9.23
C LEU A 13 -5.32 -13.87 -10.54
N ASP A 14 -5.71 -14.73 -11.47
CA ASP A 14 -6.30 -14.32 -12.76
C ASP A 14 -7.64 -13.59 -12.54
N ARG A 15 -8.40 -13.95 -11.49
CA ARG A 15 -9.63 -13.25 -11.13
C ARG A 15 -9.39 -11.79 -10.74
N PHE A 16 -8.22 -11.49 -10.16
CA PHE A 16 -7.88 -10.13 -9.74
C PHE A 16 -7.44 -9.23 -10.91
N THR A 17 -7.10 -9.79 -12.07
CA THR A 17 -6.84 -8.98 -13.28
C THR A 17 -8.10 -8.32 -13.82
N GLU A 18 -9.28 -8.85 -13.51
CA GLU A 18 -10.57 -8.24 -13.84
C GLU A 18 -10.97 -7.13 -12.84
N GLY A 19 -10.27 -7.04 -11.74
CA GLY A 19 -10.50 -6.13 -10.62
C GLY A 19 -10.70 -6.88 -9.30
N VAL A 20 -10.79 -6.12 -8.21
CA VAL A 20 -11.08 -6.69 -6.90
C VAL A 20 -12.41 -7.45 -6.95
N PRO A 21 -12.49 -8.74 -6.56
CA PRO A 21 -13.71 -9.54 -6.65
C PRO A 21 -14.72 -9.15 -5.57
N HIS A 22 -15.30 -7.96 -5.71
CA HIS A 22 -16.26 -7.40 -4.75
C HIS A 22 -17.53 -8.24 -4.60
N ASP A 23 -17.93 -8.95 -5.65
CA ASP A 23 -19.01 -9.92 -5.63
C ASP A 23 -18.74 -11.07 -4.63
N TRP A 24 -17.51 -11.62 -4.64
CA TRP A 24 -17.09 -12.64 -3.67
C TRP A 24 -17.07 -12.09 -2.24
N PHE A 25 -16.53 -10.89 -2.06
CA PHE A 25 -16.48 -10.28 -0.73
C PHE A 25 -17.87 -9.91 -0.20
N THR A 26 -18.79 -9.44 -1.05
CA THR A 26 -20.18 -9.20 -0.67
C THR A 26 -20.85 -10.48 -0.21
N TYR A 27 -20.69 -11.55 -0.99
CA TYR A 27 -21.23 -12.86 -0.62
C TYR A 27 -20.66 -13.36 0.72
N LEU A 28 -19.33 -13.23 0.92
CA LEU A 28 -18.68 -13.60 2.18
C LEU A 28 -19.17 -12.76 3.36
N ARG A 29 -19.29 -11.45 3.22
CA ARG A 29 -19.79 -10.58 4.30
C ARG A 29 -21.22 -10.95 4.72
N GLU A 30 -22.05 -11.36 3.77
CA GLU A 30 -23.45 -11.71 4.01
C GLU A 30 -23.60 -13.11 4.62
N HIS A 31 -22.88 -14.10 4.09
CA HIS A 31 -23.13 -15.51 4.37
C HIS A 31 -22.07 -16.22 5.23
N ALA A 32 -20.81 -15.77 5.16
CA ALA A 32 -19.68 -16.37 5.87
C ALA A 32 -18.58 -15.34 6.16
N PRO A 33 -18.83 -14.32 7.02
CA PRO A 33 -17.90 -13.21 7.25
C PRO A 33 -16.57 -13.64 7.87
N VAL A 34 -16.51 -14.79 8.51
CA VAL A 34 -15.31 -15.50 8.96
C VAL A 34 -15.32 -16.87 8.29
N TYR A 35 -14.61 -17.00 7.20
CA TYR A 35 -14.63 -18.16 6.30
C TYR A 35 -13.32 -18.94 6.33
N ARG A 36 -13.38 -20.27 6.45
CA ARG A 36 -12.20 -21.14 6.29
C ARG A 36 -11.97 -21.43 4.81
N HIS A 37 -11.05 -20.68 4.18
CA HIS A 37 -10.68 -20.87 2.79
C HIS A 37 -9.76 -22.09 2.64
N PRO A 38 -10.05 -23.00 1.69
CA PRO A 38 -9.17 -24.12 1.40
C PRO A 38 -7.87 -23.65 0.74
N GLU A 39 -6.78 -24.35 1.03
CA GLU A 39 -5.47 -24.13 0.40
C GLU A 39 -4.86 -25.50 0.09
N PRO A 40 -4.45 -25.76 -1.17
CA PRO A 40 -3.87 -27.04 -1.55
C PRO A 40 -2.62 -27.37 -0.74
N GLY A 41 -2.62 -28.55 -0.11
CA GLY A 41 -1.45 -29.02 0.66
C GLY A 41 -1.28 -28.39 2.05
N SER A 42 -2.21 -27.56 2.48
CA SER A 42 -2.21 -26.84 3.76
C SER A 42 -3.56 -26.99 4.48
N PRO A 43 -3.63 -26.73 5.79
CA PRO A 43 -4.92 -26.65 6.48
C PRO A 43 -5.85 -25.55 6.00
N GLY A 44 -5.38 -24.65 5.13
CA GLY A 44 -6.10 -23.46 4.70
C GLY A 44 -5.95 -22.29 5.68
N PHE A 45 -6.69 -21.22 5.43
CA PHE A 45 -6.61 -19.99 6.22
C PHE A 45 -8.00 -19.39 6.48
N TRP A 46 -8.09 -18.57 7.52
CA TRP A 46 -9.30 -17.83 7.82
C TRP A 46 -9.35 -16.53 7.02
N VAL A 47 -10.51 -16.22 6.44
CA VAL A 47 -10.80 -15.00 5.68
C VAL A 47 -11.71 -14.13 6.52
N LEU A 48 -11.30 -12.92 6.86
CA LEU A 48 -12.09 -11.93 7.59
C LEU A 48 -12.46 -10.78 6.66
N THR A 49 -13.74 -10.55 6.49
CA THR A 49 -14.27 -9.62 5.47
C THR A 49 -15.01 -8.41 6.04
N LYS A 50 -15.49 -8.50 7.29
CA LYS A 50 -16.21 -7.40 7.96
C LYS A 50 -15.25 -6.38 8.56
N HIS A 51 -15.60 -5.10 8.47
CA HIS A 51 -14.82 -3.99 9.01
C HIS A 51 -14.51 -4.14 10.50
N ALA A 52 -15.50 -4.55 11.30
CA ALA A 52 -15.32 -4.73 12.74
C ALA A 52 -14.30 -5.81 13.07
N ASP A 53 -14.34 -6.95 12.33
CA ASP A 53 -13.45 -8.09 12.56
C ASP A 53 -12.02 -7.79 12.11
N VAL A 54 -11.86 -7.14 10.96
CA VAL A 54 -10.55 -6.66 10.46
C VAL A 54 -9.92 -5.67 11.43
N THR A 55 -10.73 -4.76 11.97
CA THR A 55 -10.28 -3.77 12.96
C THR A 55 -9.89 -4.45 14.29
N LEU A 56 -10.66 -5.43 14.75
CA LEU A 56 -10.37 -6.20 15.97
C LEU A 56 -9.01 -6.88 15.85
N VAL A 57 -8.81 -7.64 14.78
CA VAL A 57 -7.56 -8.37 14.54
C VAL A 57 -6.38 -7.41 14.34
N GLY A 58 -6.58 -6.31 13.62
CA GLY A 58 -5.53 -5.29 13.41
C GLY A 58 -5.05 -4.61 14.70
N LYS A 59 -5.92 -4.49 15.72
CA LYS A 59 -5.62 -3.87 17.01
C LYS A 59 -4.96 -4.80 18.01
N ASP A 60 -5.25 -6.09 17.95
CA ASP A 60 -4.76 -7.08 18.89
C ASP A 60 -3.53 -7.83 18.35
N GLY A 61 -2.39 -7.13 18.32
CA GLY A 61 -1.11 -7.73 17.93
C GLY A 61 -0.53 -8.75 18.93
N ARG A 62 -1.20 -9.00 20.05
CA ARG A 62 -0.81 -10.06 20.99
C ARG A 62 -1.37 -11.41 20.56
N THR A 63 -2.66 -11.45 20.28
CA THR A 63 -3.38 -12.64 19.85
C THR A 63 -3.15 -12.94 18.36
N PHE A 64 -2.94 -11.89 17.55
CA PHE A 64 -2.79 -11.99 16.08
C PHE A 64 -1.44 -11.45 15.64
N SER A 65 -0.45 -12.35 15.66
CA SER A 65 0.94 -12.04 15.39
C SER A 65 1.21 -11.62 13.94
N SER A 66 2.10 -10.66 13.79
CA SER A 66 2.73 -10.27 12.53
C SER A 66 4.15 -10.81 12.40
N ASP A 67 4.69 -11.44 13.47
CA ASP A 67 6.09 -11.84 13.53
C ASP A 67 6.42 -12.91 12.48
N GLN A 68 7.58 -12.75 11.83
CA GLN A 68 8.10 -13.67 10.82
C GLN A 68 8.22 -15.10 11.35
N ALA A 69 8.59 -15.26 12.63
CA ALA A 69 8.71 -16.58 13.26
C ALA A 69 7.36 -17.33 13.36
N ASN A 70 6.24 -16.58 13.32
CA ASN A 70 4.89 -17.14 13.31
C ASN A 70 4.28 -17.21 11.90
N GLY A 71 5.04 -16.81 10.84
CA GLY A 71 4.60 -16.87 9.44
C GLY A 71 4.47 -15.51 8.75
N GLY A 72 4.74 -14.40 9.44
CA GLY A 72 4.77 -13.06 8.86
C GLY A 72 3.40 -12.49 8.47
N VAL A 73 3.43 -11.54 7.52
CA VAL A 73 2.24 -10.76 7.12
C VAL A 73 1.86 -10.92 5.65
N VAL A 74 2.73 -11.44 4.82
CA VAL A 74 2.55 -11.76 3.39
C VAL A 74 3.55 -12.84 2.99
N PRO A 75 3.23 -13.64 1.97
CA PRO A 75 1.90 -13.86 1.38
C PRO A 75 0.99 -14.66 2.32
N ILE A 76 -0.26 -14.90 1.85
CA ILE A 76 -1.19 -15.74 2.61
C ILE A 76 -0.78 -17.20 2.55
N GLU A 77 -0.23 -17.64 1.42
CA GLU A 77 0.35 -18.96 1.26
C GLU A 77 1.67 -19.08 2.06
N ASP A 78 1.97 -20.29 2.49
CA ASP A 78 3.27 -20.54 3.11
C ASP A 78 4.35 -20.60 2.03
N ILE A 79 5.25 -19.59 2.03
CA ILE A 79 6.40 -19.59 1.10
C ILE A 79 7.42 -20.65 1.52
N SER A 80 8.03 -21.28 0.50
CA SER A 80 9.25 -22.04 0.75
C SER A 80 10.37 -21.11 1.20
N PRO A 81 11.09 -21.40 2.30
CA PRO A 81 12.21 -20.58 2.77
C PRO A 81 13.31 -20.31 1.72
N ALA A 82 13.29 -21.06 0.62
CA ALA A 82 14.26 -20.90 -0.47
C ALA A 82 14.03 -19.63 -1.34
N ASN A 83 12.91 -18.93 -1.16
CA ASN A 83 12.54 -17.77 -2.00
C ASN A 83 12.77 -16.41 -1.31
N ASP A 84 13.19 -16.38 -0.04
CA ASP A 84 13.48 -15.15 0.68
C ASP A 84 14.98 -15.01 0.96
N ALA A 85 15.49 -13.77 0.88
CA ALA A 85 16.82 -13.46 1.31
C ALA A 85 16.97 -13.75 2.82
N ASP A 86 17.95 -14.56 3.19
CA ASP A 86 18.27 -14.82 4.58
C ASP A 86 19.09 -13.66 5.16
N PHE A 87 18.44 -12.83 5.94
CA PHE A 87 19.06 -11.73 6.69
C PHE A 87 19.41 -12.13 8.15
N GLY A 88 19.50 -13.42 8.44
CA GLY A 88 19.75 -13.95 9.79
C GLY A 88 18.60 -13.64 10.74
N ASP A 89 18.93 -13.18 11.97
CA ASP A 89 17.93 -12.83 12.98
C ASP A 89 17.24 -11.48 12.75
N ALA A 90 17.66 -10.72 11.73
CA ALA A 90 17.09 -9.42 11.44
C ALA A 90 15.75 -9.57 10.71
N LYS A 91 14.74 -8.79 11.14
CA LYS A 91 13.38 -8.82 10.61
C LYS A 91 12.97 -7.46 10.13
N LEU A 92 12.18 -7.43 9.04
CA LEU A 92 11.45 -6.24 8.64
C LEU A 92 10.57 -5.76 9.81
N MET A 93 10.53 -4.45 10.07
CA MET A 93 9.69 -3.90 11.14
C MET A 93 8.22 -4.35 11.00
N LEU A 94 7.72 -4.45 9.78
CA LEU A 94 6.38 -4.94 9.47
C LEU A 94 6.14 -6.38 9.93
N MET A 95 7.21 -7.19 10.01
CA MET A 95 7.20 -8.61 10.40
C MET A 95 7.75 -8.81 11.81
N THR A 96 7.40 -7.90 12.73
CA THR A 96 7.71 -8.00 14.16
C THR A 96 6.50 -7.68 15.01
N ASP A 97 6.45 -8.23 16.22
CA ASP A 97 5.42 -7.93 17.23
C ASP A 97 5.95 -7.02 18.34
N PRO A 98 5.09 -6.36 19.13
CA PRO A 98 5.51 -5.74 20.38
C PRO A 98 6.14 -6.78 21.36
N PRO A 99 7.24 -6.46 22.08
CA PRO A 99 7.83 -5.12 22.23
C PRO A 99 8.84 -4.71 21.14
N GLU A 100 9.34 -5.64 20.33
CA GLU A 100 10.35 -5.35 19.30
C GLU A 100 9.83 -4.36 18.26
N HIS A 101 8.62 -4.59 17.72
CA HIS A 101 7.97 -3.64 16.84
C HIS A 101 7.91 -2.25 17.45
N THR A 102 7.48 -2.14 18.71
CA THR A 102 7.34 -0.86 19.40
C THR A 102 8.67 -0.12 19.49
N ARG A 103 9.76 -0.83 19.77
CA ARG A 103 11.12 -0.27 19.82
C ARG A 103 11.53 0.28 18.46
N LYS A 104 11.43 -0.54 17.39
CA LYS A 104 11.76 -0.12 16.01
C LYS A 104 10.89 1.05 15.58
N ARG A 105 9.58 1.01 15.85
CA ARG A 105 8.62 2.06 15.50
C ARG A 105 8.93 3.40 16.14
N LYS A 106 9.37 3.41 17.42
CA LYS A 106 9.78 4.64 18.11
C LYS A 106 10.96 5.31 17.38
N LEU A 107 11.97 4.54 16.95
CA LEU A 107 13.12 5.07 16.23
C LEU A 107 12.70 5.75 14.90
N VAL A 108 11.88 5.06 14.11
CA VAL A 108 11.47 5.59 12.80
C VAL A 108 10.45 6.73 12.86
N ASN A 109 9.63 6.79 13.89
CA ASN A 109 8.65 7.88 14.05
C ASN A 109 9.29 9.27 14.12
N HIS A 110 10.56 9.38 14.53
CA HIS A 110 11.29 10.65 14.52
C HIS A 110 11.39 11.27 13.12
N GLY A 111 11.47 10.43 12.07
CA GLY A 111 11.51 10.86 10.67
C GLY A 111 10.13 11.15 10.04
N PHE A 112 9.02 10.70 10.67
CA PHE A 112 7.67 10.74 10.09
C PHE A 112 6.66 11.55 10.93
N THR A 113 7.14 12.56 11.67
CA THR A 113 6.24 13.41 12.44
C THR A 113 5.37 14.26 11.51
N PRO A 114 4.10 14.59 11.89
CA PRO A 114 3.24 15.46 11.07
C PRO A 114 3.91 16.80 10.71
N ARG A 115 4.74 17.34 11.62
CA ARG A 115 5.49 18.57 11.38
C ARG A 115 6.57 18.42 10.29
N MET A 116 7.25 17.27 10.22
CA MET A 116 8.24 17.01 9.17
C MET A 116 7.54 16.84 7.83
N ILE A 117 6.48 16.05 7.80
CA ILE A 117 5.69 15.83 6.59
C ILE A 117 5.09 17.15 6.08
N SER A 118 4.52 18.01 6.94
CA SER A 118 3.95 19.29 6.49
C SER A 118 4.97 20.24 5.86
N ARG A 119 6.27 20.13 6.22
CA ARG A 119 7.33 20.92 5.56
C ARG A 119 7.64 20.49 4.14
N MET A 120 7.24 19.28 3.78
CA MET A 120 7.45 18.76 2.43
C MET A 120 6.37 19.21 1.45
N GLU A 121 5.25 19.80 1.91
CA GLU A 121 4.11 20.13 1.08
C GLU A 121 4.46 21.04 -0.09
N ASP A 122 5.16 22.14 0.18
CA ASP A 122 5.57 23.10 -0.87
C ASP A 122 6.45 22.41 -1.91
N HIS A 123 7.38 21.58 -1.46
CA HIS A 123 8.28 20.85 -2.35
C HIS A 123 7.56 19.74 -3.15
N ILE A 124 6.67 18.97 -2.52
CA ILE A 124 5.82 18.01 -3.23
C ILE A 124 4.97 18.72 -4.29
N ARG A 125 4.50 19.92 -4.00
CA ARG A 125 3.74 20.74 -4.96
C ARG A 125 4.61 21.22 -6.13
N GLU A 126 5.86 21.58 -5.90
CA GLU A 126 6.84 21.91 -6.95
C GLU A 126 7.05 20.68 -7.85
N LEU A 127 7.40 19.53 -7.28
CA LEU A 127 7.58 18.28 -8.03
C LEU A 127 6.34 17.90 -8.85
N THR A 128 5.15 18.02 -8.23
CA THR A 128 3.88 17.76 -8.92
C THR A 128 3.65 18.70 -10.09
N THR A 129 3.97 19.97 -9.90
CA THR A 129 3.81 21.00 -10.95
C THR A 129 4.71 20.70 -12.14
N GLU A 130 5.99 20.44 -11.90
CA GLU A 130 6.97 20.09 -12.94
C GLU A 130 6.56 18.83 -13.71
N LEU A 131 6.13 17.80 -12.98
CA LEU A 131 5.65 16.54 -13.56
C LEU A 131 4.44 16.77 -14.49
N LEU A 132 3.45 17.51 -13.99
CA LEU A 132 2.22 17.81 -14.75
C LEU A 132 2.48 18.76 -15.93
N ASP A 133 3.45 19.71 -15.84
CA ASP A 133 3.84 20.56 -16.96
C ASP A 133 4.27 19.73 -18.16
N GLY A 134 5.15 18.76 -17.93
CA GLY A 134 5.65 17.88 -18.98
C GLY A 134 4.55 16.99 -19.58
N THR A 135 3.65 16.48 -18.74
CA THR A 135 2.63 15.52 -19.15
C THR A 135 1.44 16.20 -19.83
N ILE A 136 0.98 17.33 -19.29
CA ILE A 136 -0.14 18.11 -19.88
C ILE A 136 0.25 18.64 -21.27
N ALA A 137 1.50 19.04 -21.48
CA ALA A 137 1.98 19.54 -22.78
C ALA A 137 1.91 18.47 -23.89
N LYS A 138 1.95 17.17 -23.54
CA LYS A 138 1.79 16.07 -24.50
C LYS A 138 0.33 15.87 -24.91
N GLY A 139 -0.63 16.25 -24.05
CA GLY A 139 -2.06 16.07 -24.25
C GLY A 139 -2.57 14.65 -23.98
N GLU A 140 -1.79 13.63 -24.27
CA GLU A 140 -2.07 12.21 -24.01
C GLU A 140 -0.90 11.56 -23.26
N CYS A 141 -1.22 10.68 -22.32
CA CYS A 141 -0.21 9.93 -21.56
C CYS A 141 -0.76 8.62 -21.01
N ASP A 142 0.16 7.75 -20.58
CA ASP A 142 -0.18 6.72 -19.62
C ASP A 142 -0.12 7.32 -18.21
N PHE A 143 -1.29 7.56 -17.62
CA PHE A 143 -1.39 8.22 -16.31
C PHE A 143 -0.64 7.47 -15.21
N VAL A 144 -0.62 6.14 -15.27
CA VAL A 144 0.11 5.34 -14.26
C VAL A 144 1.60 5.55 -14.39
N VAL A 145 2.13 5.35 -15.59
CA VAL A 145 3.58 5.35 -15.83
C VAL A 145 4.16 6.76 -15.72
N GLU A 146 3.45 7.76 -16.27
CA GLU A 146 4.00 9.11 -16.44
C GLU A 146 3.60 10.09 -15.32
N VAL A 147 2.63 9.72 -14.46
CA VAL A 147 2.17 10.59 -13.36
C VAL A 147 2.14 9.84 -12.04
N ALA A 148 1.31 8.79 -11.92
CA ALA A 148 1.04 8.16 -10.63
C ALA A 148 2.26 7.41 -10.06
N ALA A 149 3.15 6.88 -10.90
CA ALA A 149 4.38 6.23 -10.49
C ALA A 149 5.51 7.22 -10.17
N GLU A 150 5.61 8.30 -10.96
CA GLU A 150 6.72 9.25 -10.85
C GLU A 150 6.68 10.07 -9.55
N LEU A 151 5.50 10.58 -9.16
CA LEU A 151 5.42 11.44 -7.96
C LEU A 151 5.85 10.71 -6.68
N PRO A 152 5.28 9.55 -6.30
CA PRO A 152 5.71 8.85 -5.10
C PRO A 152 7.17 8.39 -5.15
N LEU A 153 7.68 8.05 -6.35
CA LEU A 153 9.07 7.68 -6.53
C LEU A 153 10.01 8.85 -6.27
N LEU A 154 9.69 10.04 -6.77
CA LEU A 154 10.44 11.27 -6.49
C LEU A 154 10.45 11.58 -4.99
N VAL A 155 9.27 11.61 -4.38
CA VAL A 155 9.09 11.94 -2.97
C VAL A 155 9.82 10.95 -2.06
N ILE A 156 9.69 9.63 -2.30
CA ILE A 156 10.34 8.63 -1.46
C ILE A 156 11.86 8.64 -1.67
N ALA A 157 12.35 8.81 -2.90
CA ALA A 157 13.78 8.87 -3.19
C ALA A 157 14.44 10.04 -2.45
N GLU A 158 13.82 11.21 -2.48
CA GLU A 158 14.34 12.37 -1.74
C GLU A 158 14.24 12.16 -0.22
N LEU A 159 13.13 11.63 0.25
CA LEU A 159 12.90 11.35 1.67
C LEU A 159 13.98 10.43 2.25
N ILE A 160 14.37 9.39 1.50
CA ILE A 160 15.44 8.46 1.89
C ILE A 160 16.82 8.86 1.35
N GLY A 161 16.95 10.06 0.79
CA GLY A 161 18.21 10.62 0.34
C GLY A 161 18.88 9.90 -0.82
N VAL A 162 18.11 9.21 -1.66
CA VAL A 162 18.60 8.57 -2.89
C VAL A 162 18.90 9.65 -3.93
N PRO A 163 20.07 9.63 -4.58
CA PRO A 163 20.37 10.53 -5.69
C PRO A 163 19.34 10.40 -6.83
N VAL A 164 19.02 11.53 -7.47
CA VAL A 164 17.98 11.59 -8.53
C VAL A 164 18.30 10.62 -9.67
N GLU A 165 19.57 10.43 -10.01
CA GLU A 165 20.05 9.50 -11.03
C GLU A 165 19.81 8.02 -10.68
N ASP A 166 19.67 7.69 -9.40
CA ASP A 166 19.48 6.31 -8.93
C ASP A 166 18.02 5.94 -8.66
N ARG A 167 17.09 6.91 -8.70
CA ARG A 167 15.67 6.69 -8.37
C ARG A 167 15.03 5.55 -9.17
N HIS A 168 15.39 5.40 -10.46
CA HIS A 168 14.85 4.36 -11.31
C HIS A 168 15.29 2.94 -10.89
N LYS A 169 16.46 2.81 -10.21
CA LYS A 169 16.87 1.53 -9.63
C LYS A 169 15.89 1.09 -8.53
N ILE A 170 15.51 2.05 -7.65
CA ILE A 170 14.53 1.80 -6.59
C ILE A 170 13.20 1.33 -7.19
N PHE A 171 12.74 2.00 -8.26
CA PHE A 171 11.52 1.62 -8.97
C PHE A 171 11.60 0.21 -9.57
N GLU A 172 12.70 -0.10 -10.26
CA GLU A 172 12.92 -1.41 -10.88
C GLU A 172 12.95 -2.53 -9.84
N TRP A 173 13.70 -2.37 -8.75
CA TRP A 173 13.75 -3.34 -7.65
C TRP A 173 12.37 -3.53 -7.01
N SER A 174 11.63 -2.44 -6.75
CA SER A 174 10.28 -2.51 -6.19
C SER A 174 9.33 -3.30 -7.09
N ASN A 175 9.32 -3.03 -8.40
CA ASN A 175 8.49 -3.76 -9.36
C ASN A 175 8.82 -5.25 -9.40
N ARG A 176 10.12 -5.62 -9.36
CA ARG A 176 10.53 -7.03 -9.31
C ARG A 176 10.04 -7.75 -8.05
N MET A 177 10.02 -7.05 -6.90
CA MET A 177 9.56 -7.63 -5.63
C MET A 177 8.04 -7.76 -5.56
N VAL A 178 7.29 -6.73 -5.99
CA VAL A 178 5.83 -6.68 -5.84
C VAL A 178 5.10 -7.34 -7.00
N GLY A 179 5.62 -7.21 -8.22
CA GLY A 179 5.00 -7.70 -9.45
C GLY A 179 5.43 -9.11 -9.87
N SER A 180 6.10 -9.86 -9.02
CA SER A 180 6.74 -11.15 -9.37
C SER A 180 5.80 -12.20 -9.98
N GLN A 181 4.49 -12.09 -9.77
CA GLN A 181 3.48 -13.01 -10.28
C GLN A 181 2.72 -12.47 -11.51
N ASP A 182 3.03 -11.24 -11.95
CA ASP A 182 2.43 -10.62 -13.13
C ASP A 182 3.28 -10.92 -14.39
N PRO A 183 2.66 -11.33 -15.53
CA PRO A 183 3.40 -11.66 -16.75
C PRO A 183 4.26 -10.53 -17.31
N GLU A 184 3.92 -9.27 -17.07
CA GLU A 184 4.68 -8.10 -17.53
C GLU A 184 5.97 -7.91 -16.72
N TYR A 185 5.91 -8.20 -15.42
CA TYR A 185 7.05 -8.07 -14.50
C TYR A 185 7.68 -9.44 -14.19
N LEU A 186 7.23 -10.53 -14.87
CA LEU A 186 7.64 -11.91 -14.62
C LEU A 186 9.13 -12.00 -14.33
N THR A 187 9.40 -12.20 -13.08
CA THR A 187 10.73 -12.36 -12.55
C THR A 187 10.85 -13.74 -11.94
N ASP A 188 11.84 -14.51 -12.37
CA ASP A 188 12.24 -15.72 -11.67
C ASP A 188 12.47 -15.39 -10.19
N SER A 189 12.20 -16.35 -9.30
CA SER A 189 12.48 -16.19 -7.86
C SER A 189 13.91 -15.70 -7.59
N ASP A 190 14.88 -16.11 -8.42
CA ASP A 190 16.27 -15.67 -8.35
C ASP A 190 16.42 -14.15 -8.56
N LYS A 191 15.64 -13.57 -9.45
CA LYS A 191 15.66 -12.11 -9.70
C LYS A 191 14.95 -11.30 -8.62
N VAL A 192 13.94 -11.88 -7.95
CA VAL A 192 13.33 -11.26 -6.76
C VAL A 192 14.37 -11.19 -5.65
N LEU A 193 15.04 -12.29 -5.39
CA LEU A 193 16.13 -12.38 -4.41
C LEU A 193 17.28 -11.42 -4.76
N GLU A 194 17.68 -11.36 -6.05
CA GLU A 194 18.68 -10.42 -6.55
C GLU A 194 18.28 -8.97 -6.26
N ALA A 195 17.05 -8.57 -6.55
CA ALA A 195 16.54 -7.22 -6.28
C ALA A 195 16.54 -6.90 -4.77
N GLN A 196 16.18 -7.85 -3.91
CA GLN A 196 16.26 -7.68 -2.45
C GLN A 196 17.72 -7.45 -1.99
N VAL A 197 18.65 -8.27 -2.46
CA VAL A 197 20.07 -8.16 -2.11
C VAL A 197 20.67 -6.85 -2.65
N GLU A 198 20.40 -6.50 -3.90
CA GLU A 198 20.90 -5.27 -4.53
C GLU A 198 20.41 -4.03 -3.76
N MET A 199 19.12 -3.95 -3.43
CA MET A 199 18.55 -2.85 -2.67
C MET A 199 19.13 -2.79 -1.25
N PHE A 200 19.31 -3.93 -0.59
CA PHE A 200 19.93 -4.02 0.73
C PHE A 200 21.37 -3.51 0.74
N MET A 201 22.18 -3.93 -0.24
CA MET A 201 23.56 -3.48 -0.40
C MET A 201 23.67 -1.99 -0.71
N TYR A 202 22.78 -1.51 -1.56
CA TYR A 202 22.67 -0.08 -1.88
C TYR A 202 22.37 0.76 -0.63
N ALA A 203 21.42 0.31 0.21
CA ALA A 203 21.10 0.97 1.48
C ALA A 203 22.32 1.08 2.39
N GLY A 204 23.11 -0.01 2.51
CA GLY A 204 24.34 -0.02 3.31
C GLY A 204 25.39 0.96 2.81
N ALA A 205 25.61 1.02 1.49
CA ALA A 205 26.55 1.97 0.88
C ALA A 205 26.12 3.43 1.11
N LEU A 206 24.83 3.72 0.97
CA LEU A 206 24.27 5.03 1.21
C LEU A 206 24.36 5.44 2.70
N ALA A 207 24.14 4.50 3.61
CA ALA A 207 24.30 4.73 5.05
C ALA A 207 25.76 5.11 5.42
N GLU A 208 26.75 4.43 4.83
CA GLU A 208 28.16 4.76 5.04
C GLU A 208 28.52 6.16 4.52
N GLU A 209 27.97 6.53 3.38
CA GLU A 209 28.12 7.90 2.82
C GLU A 209 27.54 8.94 3.79
N ARG A 210 26.31 8.72 4.27
CA ARG A 210 25.61 9.66 5.18
C ARG A 210 26.30 9.80 6.54
N ARG A 211 26.95 8.75 7.04
CA ARG A 211 27.79 8.86 8.25
C ARG A 211 29.00 9.73 8.07
N LYS A 212 29.59 9.73 6.87
CA LYS A 212 30.74 10.58 6.52
C LYS A 212 30.32 12.02 6.24
N GLU A 213 29.17 12.18 5.59
CA GLU A 213 28.62 13.47 5.16
C GLU A 213 27.13 13.55 5.53
N PRO A 214 26.80 13.89 6.78
CA PRO A 214 25.41 14.02 7.22
C PRO A 214 24.67 15.13 6.44
N ARG A 215 23.39 14.86 6.09
CA ARG A 215 22.51 15.80 5.39
C ARG A 215 21.24 16.03 6.20
N ASP A 216 20.44 17.03 5.84
CA ASP A 216 19.12 17.27 6.43
C ASP A 216 18.07 16.37 5.73
N ASP A 217 18.20 15.07 5.94
CA ASP A 217 17.32 14.03 5.38
C ASP A 217 16.93 12.99 6.45
N ILE A 218 15.91 12.20 6.14
CA ILE A 218 15.44 11.14 7.05
C ILE A 218 16.52 10.08 7.28
N MET A 219 17.36 9.78 6.31
CA MET A 219 18.45 8.83 6.47
C MET A 219 19.38 9.24 7.61
N THR A 220 19.85 10.47 7.56
CA THR A 220 20.71 11.01 8.63
C THR A 220 20.00 11.01 9.97
N ALA A 221 18.71 11.40 9.99
CA ALA A 221 17.90 11.39 11.20
C ALA A 221 17.77 9.98 11.80
N LEU A 222 17.56 8.96 10.96
CA LEU A 222 17.44 7.56 11.40
C LEU A 222 18.78 6.98 11.86
N LEU A 223 19.88 7.23 11.13
CA LEU A 223 21.21 6.76 11.49
C LEU A 223 21.72 7.36 12.80
N THR A 224 21.22 8.54 13.18
CA THR A 224 21.61 9.25 14.41
C THR A 224 20.55 9.13 15.53
N ALA A 225 19.38 8.57 15.22
CA ALA A 225 18.31 8.42 16.21
C ALA A 225 18.74 7.54 17.37
N GLU A 226 18.45 8.00 18.58
CA GLU A 226 18.62 7.28 19.83
C GLU A 226 17.35 7.43 20.68
N VAL A 227 16.77 6.31 21.09
CA VAL A 227 15.55 6.29 21.93
C VAL A 227 15.78 5.31 23.07
N ASP A 228 15.69 5.81 24.29
CA ASP A 228 15.90 5.02 25.52
C ASP A 228 17.28 4.30 25.57
N GLY A 229 18.33 4.88 24.91
CA GLY A 229 19.66 4.28 24.75
C GLY A 229 19.80 3.29 23.59
N ASP A 230 18.71 3.00 22.90
CA ASP A 230 18.70 2.16 21.71
C ASP A 230 18.98 2.97 20.44
N ARG A 231 19.77 2.38 19.54
CA ARG A 231 20.02 2.89 18.17
C ARG A 231 19.63 1.84 17.15
N MET A 232 19.35 2.29 15.95
CA MET A 232 19.12 1.40 14.81
C MET A 232 20.44 0.72 14.41
N SER A 233 20.44 -0.61 14.32
CA SER A 233 21.57 -1.34 13.75
C SER A 233 21.66 -1.10 12.24
N ASP A 234 22.82 -1.35 11.63
CA ASP A 234 23.00 -1.25 10.18
C ASP A 234 22.05 -2.19 9.43
N MET A 235 21.86 -3.38 9.96
CA MET A 235 20.94 -4.36 9.41
C MET A 235 19.49 -3.87 9.48
N ASP A 236 19.03 -3.38 10.64
CA ASP A 236 17.68 -2.82 10.79
C ASP A 236 17.46 -1.61 9.87
N PHE A 237 18.50 -0.79 9.68
CA PHE A 237 18.46 0.35 8.81
C PHE A 237 18.29 -0.08 7.34
N ASN A 238 19.11 -1.03 6.85
CA ASN A 238 19.02 -1.51 5.47
C ASN A 238 17.65 -2.17 5.19
N LEU A 239 17.15 -2.97 6.14
CA LEU A 239 15.80 -3.56 6.04
C LEU A 239 14.71 -2.51 6.08
N PHE A 240 14.86 -1.46 6.89
CA PHE A 240 13.88 -0.38 6.93
C PHE A 240 13.91 0.46 5.64
N PHE A 241 15.09 0.73 5.09
CA PHE A 241 15.23 1.36 3.78
C PHE A 241 14.49 0.57 2.70
N MET A 242 14.73 -0.74 2.63
CA MET A 242 14.04 -1.63 1.68
C MET A 242 12.52 -1.62 1.87
N LEU A 243 12.06 -1.73 3.12
CA LEU A 243 10.63 -1.67 3.44
C LEU A 243 10.01 -0.35 3.00
N LEU A 244 10.68 0.77 3.28
CA LEU A 244 10.15 2.11 2.98
C LEU A 244 10.12 2.37 1.47
N SER A 245 11.15 1.94 0.73
CA SER A 245 11.24 2.08 -0.72
C SER A 245 10.08 1.39 -1.43
N VAL A 246 9.71 0.19 -0.98
CA VAL A 246 8.59 -0.58 -1.56
C VAL A 246 7.24 -0.03 -1.08
N ALA A 247 7.07 0.13 0.24
CA ALA A 247 5.79 0.50 0.81
C ALA A 247 5.35 1.92 0.45
N GLY A 248 6.28 2.86 0.33
CA GLY A 248 6.00 4.28 0.02
C GLY A 248 5.68 4.52 -1.44
N ASN A 249 6.27 3.75 -2.35
CA ASN A 249 6.08 3.92 -3.79
C ASN A 249 4.81 3.23 -4.29
N GLU A 250 4.74 1.90 -4.17
CA GLU A 250 3.71 1.08 -4.80
C GLU A 250 2.29 1.40 -4.33
N THR A 251 2.11 1.64 -3.04
CA THR A 251 0.78 1.85 -2.48
C THR A 251 0.20 3.21 -2.86
N THR A 252 1.01 4.27 -2.85
CA THR A 252 0.58 5.62 -3.23
C THR A 252 0.34 5.70 -4.74
N ARG A 253 1.22 5.10 -5.56
CA ARG A 253 0.99 4.95 -7.01
C ARG A 253 -0.38 4.36 -7.29
N ASN A 254 -0.70 3.24 -6.64
CA ASN A 254 -1.97 2.56 -6.89
C ASN A 254 -3.17 3.33 -6.31
N ALA A 255 -3.04 4.05 -5.19
CA ALA A 255 -4.10 4.93 -4.70
C ALA A 255 -4.41 6.05 -5.71
N ILE A 256 -3.39 6.71 -6.25
CA ILE A 256 -3.51 7.76 -7.28
C ILE A 256 -4.14 7.18 -8.56
N SER A 257 -3.65 6.03 -9.02
CA SER A 257 -4.15 5.37 -10.23
C SER A 257 -5.62 5.00 -10.12
N HIS A 258 -6.03 4.41 -8.99
CA HIS A 258 -7.43 4.10 -8.73
C HIS A 258 -8.30 5.36 -8.55
N GLY A 259 -7.75 6.42 -7.96
CA GLY A 259 -8.44 7.71 -7.85
C GLY A 259 -8.77 8.28 -9.23
N MET A 260 -7.80 8.30 -10.14
CA MET A 260 -8.04 8.74 -11.53
C MET A 260 -9.01 7.81 -12.25
N HIS A 261 -8.85 6.50 -12.14
CA HIS A 261 -9.76 5.53 -12.73
C HIS A 261 -11.20 5.73 -12.22
N ALA A 262 -11.38 5.95 -10.91
CA ALA A 262 -12.69 6.22 -10.32
C ALA A 262 -13.29 7.52 -10.85
N PHE A 263 -12.51 8.58 -11.05
CA PHE A 263 -12.98 9.82 -11.67
C PHE A 263 -13.36 9.66 -13.15
N LEU A 264 -12.64 8.81 -13.89
CA LEU A 264 -13.01 8.49 -15.28
C LEU A 264 -14.33 7.72 -15.37
N GLU A 265 -14.60 6.84 -14.41
CA GLU A 265 -15.88 6.12 -14.31
C GLU A 265 -17.02 6.98 -13.73
N ASN A 266 -16.69 8.04 -12.98
CA ASN A 266 -17.63 8.95 -12.32
C ASN A 266 -17.28 10.42 -12.65
N PRO A 267 -17.48 10.85 -13.90
CA PRO A 267 -17.05 12.18 -14.36
C PRO A 267 -17.77 13.34 -13.65
N ASP A 268 -18.96 13.11 -13.09
CA ASP A 268 -19.67 14.06 -12.24
C ASP A 268 -18.92 14.33 -10.92
N GLN A 269 -18.23 13.36 -10.37
CA GLN A 269 -17.41 13.53 -9.18
C GLN A 269 -16.12 14.32 -9.48
N TYR A 270 -15.51 14.08 -10.65
CA TYR A 270 -14.39 14.89 -11.10
C TYR A 270 -14.79 16.34 -11.31
N GLN A 271 -15.91 16.58 -12.03
CA GLN A 271 -16.44 17.93 -12.25
C GLN A 271 -16.80 18.62 -10.93
N ALA A 272 -17.36 17.90 -9.97
CA ALA A 272 -17.66 18.44 -8.64
C ALA A 272 -16.41 18.92 -7.91
N LEU A 273 -15.26 18.21 -8.05
CA LEU A 273 -13.99 18.62 -7.47
C LEU A 273 -13.38 19.82 -8.22
N VAL A 274 -13.56 19.90 -9.55
CA VAL A 274 -13.17 21.07 -10.35
C VAL A 274 -13.96 22.31 -9.94
N ASP A 275 -15.27 22.16 -9.72
CA ASP A 275 -16.18 23.26 -9.36
C ASP A 275 -15.99 23.72 -7.91
N ASP A 276 -15.63 22.81 -7.01
CA ASP A 276 -15.41 23.07 -5.60
C ASP A 276 -14.14 22.37 -5.09
N PRO A 277 -12.95 23.00 -5.24
CA PRO A 277 -11.69 22.44 -4.76
C PRO A 277 -11.61 22.23 -3.25
N SER A 278 -12.53 22.79 -2.46
CA SER A 278 -12.55 22.56 -0.99
C SER A 278 -12.92 21.12 -0.61
N LEU A 279 -13.43 20.34 -1.57
CA LEU A 279 -13.73 18.91 -1.40
C LEU A 279 -12.49 18.01 -1.42
N ILE A 280 -11.31 18.55 -1.65
CA ILE A 280 -10.10 17.75 -1.86
C ILE A 280 -9.75 16.83 -0.67
N ASP A 281 -9.94 17.29 0.56
CA ASP A 281 -9.63 16.48 1.74
C ASP A 281 -10.56 15.27 1.83
N SER A 282 -11.88 15.45 1.65
CA SER A 282 -12.84 14.35 1.63
C SER A 282 -12.66 13.45 0.41
N ALA A 283 -12.32 14.02 -0.75
CA ALA A 283 -11.98 13.26 -1.96
C ALA A 283 -10.74 12.36 -1.74
N THR A 284 -9.72 12.87 -1.04
CA THR A 284 -8.52 12.09 -0.70
C THR A 284 -8.85 10.87 0.15
N GLU A 285 -9.68 11.02 1.20
CA GLU A 285 -10.12 9.89 2.02
C GLU A 285 -10.97 8.89 1.21
N GLU A 286 -11.84 9.39 0.33
CA GLU A 286 -12.63 8.51 -0.53
C GLU A 286 -11.77 7.76 -1.57
N ILE A 287 -10.75 8.39 -2.14
CA ILE A 287 -9.78 7.74 -3.02
C ILE A 287 -9.09 6.58 -2.26
N VAL A 288 -8.62 6.81 -1.04
CA VAL A 288 -7.96 5.76 -0.23
C VAL A 288 -8.93 4.63 0.11
N ARG A 289 -10.17 4.94 0.50
CA ARG A 289 -11.21 3.94 0.74
C ARG A 289 -11.47 3.10 -0.52
N TRP A 290 -11.66 3.79 -1.64
CA TRP A 290 -11.99 3.18 -2.93
C TRP A 290 -10.87 2.29 -3.46
N ALA A 291 -9.66 2.77 -3.43
CA ALA A 291 -8.47 2.07 -3.93
C ALA A 291 -8.13 0.85 -3.08
N SER A 292 -8.09 1.00 -1.75
CA SER A 292 -7.58 -0.05 -0.85
C SER A 292 -6.33 -0.73 -1.43
N PRO A 293 -5.22 0.00 -1.69
CA PRO A 293 -4.10 -0.50 -2.50
C PRO A 293 -3.51 -1.80 -1.99
N VAL A 294 -3.40 -1.95 -0.67
CA VAL A 294 -3.13 -3.23 -0.01
C VAL A 294 -4.48 -3.88 0.26
N MET A 295 -4.77 -4.99 -0.42
CA MET A 295 -6.06 -5.66 -0.30
C MET A 295 -6.21 -6.42 1.01
N TYR A 296 -5.13 -7.05 1.49
CA TYR A 296 -5.12 -7.78 2.75
C TYR A 296 -3.74 -7.76 3.42
N PHE A 297 -3.72 -8.11 4.70
CA PHE A 297 -2.54 -8.63 5.37
C PHE A 297 -2.86 -9.97 6.05
N ARG A 298 -1.84 -10.83 6.16
CA ARG A 298 -1.88 -12.05 6.96
C ARG A 298 -1.63 -11.71 8.43
N ARG A 299 -2.25 -12.49 9.31
CA ARG A 299 -1.94 -12.61 10.73
C ARG A 299 -1.91 -14.09 11.11
N ASN A 300 -1.25 -14.41 12.22
CA ASN A 300 -1.15 -15.77 12.71
C ASN A 300 -1.63 -15.79 14.17
N ALA A 301 -2.62 -16.63 14.48
CA ALA A 301 -3.16 -16.71 15.82
C ALA A 301 -2.11 -17.32 16.77
N THR A 302 -1.85 -16.67 17.90
CA THR A 302 -0.95 -17.19 18.94
C THR A 302 -1.68 -18.02 20.01
N ASP A 303 -2.98 -17.77 20.12
CA ASP A 303 -3.86 -18.42 21.08
C ASP A 303 -5.17 -18.88 20.40
N ASP A 304 -5.88 -19.82 21.04
CA ASP A 304 -7.22 -20.18 20.61
C ASP A 304 -8.17 -19.01 20.85
N VAL A 305 -8.92 -18.62 19.83
CA VAL A 305 -9.85 -17.48 19.88
C VAL A 305 -11.13 -17.77 19.10
N GLU A 306 -12.25 -17.20 19.55
CA GLU A 306 -13.51 -17.25 18.83
C GLU A 306 -13.84 -15.90 18.17
N ILE A 307 -14.11 -15.92 16.86
CA ILE A 307 -14.61 -14.77 16.12
C ILE A 307 -15.92 -15.19 15.43
N ARG A 308 -17.02 -14.52 15.72
CA ARG A 308 -18.37 -14.81 15.17
C ARG A 308 -18.77 -16.29 15.24
N GLY A 309 -18.44 -16.96 16.37
CA GLY A 309 -18.76 -18.37 16.56
C GLY A 309 -17.81 -19.36 15.88
N GLN A 310 -16.83 -18.86 15.12
CA GLN A 310 -15.78 -19.70 14.53
C GLN A 310 -14.60 -19.85 15.49
N GLN A 311 -14.19 -21.09 15.70
CA GLN A 311 -13.06 -21.43 16.57
C GLN A 311 -11.75 -21.38 15.78
N ILE A 312 -10.97 -20.33 15.96
CA ILE A 312 -9.65 -20.14 15.37
C ILE A 312 -8.62 -20.70 16.37
N LYS A 313 -7.76 -21.58 15.91
CA LYS A 313 -6.76 -22.23 16.77
C LYS A 313 -5.41 -21.50 16.72
N ALA A 314 -4.65 -21.62 17.81
CA ALA A 314 -3.26 -21.22 17.82
C ALA A 314 -2.51 -21.89 16.66
N GLY A 315 -1.75 -21.08 15.89
CA GLY A 315 -1.08 -21.50 14.66
C GLY A 315 -1.92 -21.33 13.38
N ASP A 316 -3.22 -21.01 13.49
CA ASP A 316 -4.02 -20.74 12.28
C ASP A 316 -3.60 -19.42 11.61
N LYS A 317 -3.62 -19.44 10.26
CA LYS A 317 -3.45 -18.25 9.42
C LYS A 317 -4.77 -17.52 9.23
N LEU A 318 -4.71 -16.19 9.28
CA LEU A 318 -5.87 -15.32 8.99
C LEU A 318 -5.48 -14.30 7.92
N SER A 319 -6.36 -14.02 6.98
CA SER A 319 -6.28 -12.88 6.07
C SER A 319 -7.33 -11.84 6.45
N ILE A 320 -6.88 -10.60 6.70
CA ILE A 320 -7.74 -9.47 7.04
C ILE A 320 -7.89 -8.58 5.80
N TRP A 321 -9.08 -8.60 5.18
CA TRP A 321 -9.30 -7.99 3.85
C TRP A 321 -9.80 -6.55 3.93
N TYR A 322 -8.89 -5.59 3.79
CA TYR A 322 -9.21 -4.15 3.76
C TYR A 322 -10.10 -3.77 2.59
N ALA A 323 -9.87 -4.37 1.41
CA ALA A 323 -10.69 -4.13 0.22
C ALA A 323 -12.16 -4.52 0.43
N SER A 324 -12.41 -5.59 1.23
CA SER A 324 -13.75 -5.98 1.65
C SER A 324 -14.30 -5.06 2.74
N ALA A 325 -13.52 -4.83 3.79
CA ALA A 325 -13.92 -4.03 4.95
C ALA A 325 -14.29 -2.58 4.58
N ASN A 326 -13.59 -1.99 3.61
CA ASN A 326 -13.89 -0.65 3.06
C ASN A 326 -15.13 -0.61 2.16
N ARG A 327 -15.81 -1.75 1.99
CA ARG A 327 -17.09 -1.90 1.29
C ARG A 327 -18.16 -2.56 2.17
N ASP A 328 -17.96 -2.59 3.49
CA ASP A 328 -18.90 -3.18 4.44
C ASP A 328 -20.16 -2.33 4.58
N GLU A 329 -21.29 -2.89 4.21
CA GLU A 329 -22.61 -2.26 4.22
C GLU A 329 -23.11 -1.92 5.64
N GLU A 330 -22.51 -2.52 6.67
CA GLU A 330 -22.81 -2.19 8.08
C GLU A 330 -22.14 -0.87 8.51
N VAL A 331 -21.14 -0.38 7.73
CA VAL A 331 -20.32 0.79 8.07
C VAL A 331 -20.50 1.92 7.07
N PHE A 332 -20.62 1.59 5.79
CA PHE A 332 -20.71 2.56 4.71
C PHE A 332 -22.08 2.49 4.03
N GLU A 333 -22.78 3.60 4.00
CA GLU A 333 -23.96 3.76 3.15
C GLU A 333 -23.53 3.78 1.68
N ASP A 334 -24.25 3.05 0.81
CA ASP A 334 -23.90 2.89 -0.60
C ASP A 334 -22.40 2.62 -0.82
N PRO A 335 -21.83 1.53 -0.26
CA PRO A 335 -20.39 1.30 -0.22
C PRO A 335 -19.74 1.17 -1.60
N PHE A 336 -20.52 0.86 -2.64
CA PHE A 336 -20.10 0.74 -4.04
C PHE A 336 -20.31 2.02 -4.85
N ARG A 337 -20.73 3.11 -4.23
CA ARG A 337 -20.73 4.45 -4.81
C ARG A 337 -19.43 5.15 -4.46
N PHE A 338 -18.72 5.64 -5.47
CA PHE A 338 -17.62 6.59 -5.29
C PHE A 338 -18.20 7.97 -5.05
N ASP A 339 -18.01 8.52 -3.85
CA ASP A 339 -18.58 9.79 -3.43
C ASP A 339 -17.54 10.62 -2.69
N ILE A 340 -17.01 11.64 -3.37
CA ILE A 340 -15.97 12.52 -2.80
C ILE A 340 -16.45 13.40 -1.62
N ARG A 341 -17.76 13.38 -1.33
CA ARG A 341 -18.37 14.08 -0.19
C ARG A 341 -18.69 13.17 0.97
N ARG A 342 -18.25 11.91 0.92
CA ARG A 342 -18.55 10.94 1.96
C ARG A 342 -18.04 11.40 3.33
N ASP A 343 -18.97 11.59 4.27
CA ASP A 343 -18.72 11.96 5.65
C ASP A 343 -19.84 11.38 6.55
N PRO A 344 -19.53 10.55 7.58
CA PRO A 344 -18.17 10.09 7.92
C PRO A 344 -17.60 9.07 6.92
N ASN A 345 -16.26 9.01 6.81
CA ASN A 345 -15.55 8.03 6.00
C ASN A 345 -14.55 7.23 6.88
N PRO A 346 -15.04 6.30 7.73
CA PRO A 346 -14.20 5.56 8.67
C PRO A 346 -13.44 4.40 7.98
N HIS A 347 -12.82 4.67 6.84
CA HIS A 347 -12.09 3.64 6.11
C HIS A 347 -10.85 3.15 6.86
N ILE A 348 -10.45 1.94 6.58
CA ILE A 348 -9.26 1.29 7.14
C ILE A 348 -8.20 0.99 6.07
N GLY A 349 -8.13 1.82 5.03
CA GLY A 349 -7.12 1.69 3.96
C GLY A 349 -5.66 1.86 4.43
N PHE A 350 -5.47 2.50 5.60
CA PHE A 350 -4.17 2.60 6.28
C PHE A 350 -4.01 1.60 7.43
N GLY A 351 -4.88 0.62 7.53
CA GLY A 351 -4.98 -0.35 8.62
C GLY A 351 -6.08 0.01 9.62
N GLY A 352 -6.59 -1.00 10.33
CA GLY A 352 -7.69 -0.88 11.31
C GLY A 352 -7.28 -0.27 12.66
N GLY A 353 -6.10 0.35 12.77
CA GLY A 353 -5.49 0.79 14.02
C GLY A 353 -4.49 -0.23 14.58
N GLY A 354 -4.06 -0.03 15.84
CA GLY A 354 -3.07 -0.89 16.48
C GLY A 354 -1.62 -0.56 16.10
N PRO A 355 -0.65 -1.45 16.47
CA PRO A 355 0.77 -1.18 16.33
C PRO A 355 1.20 -0.97 14.87
N HIS A 356 0.58 -1.66 13.94
CA HIS A 356 0.92 -1.64 12.51
C HIS A 356 0.13 -0.60 11.68
N PHE A 357 -0.51 0.38 12.31
CA PHE A 357 -1.10 1.50 11.55
C PHE A 357 -0.04 2.13 10.64
N CYS A 358 -0.41 2.43 9.39
CA CYS A 358 0.51 2.91 8.35
C CYS A 358 1.37 4.10 8.82
N LEU A 359 2.70 3.94 8.72
CA LEU A 359 3.65 4.99 9.10
C LEU A 359 3.55 6.20 8.15
N GLY A 360 3.38 5.93 6.84
CA GLY A 360 3.33 6.92 5.78
C GLY A 360 1.94 7.52 5.54
N ALA A 361 0.92 7.26 6.38
CA ALA A 361 -0.45 7.67 6.11
C ALA A 361 -0.62 9.17 5.84
N ASN A 362 0.12 10.03 6.55
CA ASN A 362 0.07 11.47 6.34
C ASN A 362 0.76 11.90 5.05
N LEU A 363 1.87 11.24 4.69
CA LEU A 363 2.59 11.52 3.44
C LEU A 363 1.75 11.11 2.23
N ALA A 364 1.20 9.89 2.23
CA ALA A 364 0.34 9.40 1.15
C ALA A 364 -0.89 10.30 0.93
N ARG A 365 -1.54 10.76 2.02
CA ARG A 365 -2.63 11.73 1.92
C ARG A 365 -2.19 13.04 1.27
N MET A 366 -1.01 13.53 1.64
CA MET A 366 -0.46 14.76 1.09
C MET A 366 -0.18 14.62 -0.40
N GLU A 367 0.47 13.55 -0.81
CA GLU A 367 0.77 13.29 -2.22
C GLU A 367 -0.51 13.20 -3.07
N ILE A 368 -1.50 12.41 -2.62
CA ILE A 368 -2.79 12.28 -3.30
C ILE A 368 -3.48 13.63 -3.39
N ARG A 369 -3.57 14.36 -2.27
CA ARG A 369 -4.20 15.66 -2.18
C ARG A 369 -3.56 16.67 -3.13
N VAL A 370 -2.25 16.86 -3.02
CA VAL A 370 -1.51 17.85 -3.83
C VAL A 370 -1.60 17.53 -5.32
N LEU A 371 -1.50 16.25 -5.69
CA LEU A 371 -1.61 15.85 -7.09
C LEU A 371 -2.99 16.20 -7.67
N PHE A 372 -4.06 15.83 -6.99
CA PHE A 372 -5.41 16.08 -7.51
C PHE A 372 -5.80 17.57 -7.42
N GLU A 373 -5.32 18.33 -6.43
CA GLU A 373 -5.44 19.80 -6.41
C GLU A 373 -4.84 20.44 -7.67
N GLU A 374 -3.57 20.10 -7.98
CA GLU A 374 -2.88 20.65 -9.14
C GLU A 374 -3.53 20.19 -10.46
N LEU A 375 -3.97 18.93 -10.50
CA LEU A 375 -4.58 18.36 -11.68
C LEU A 375 -5.92 19.03 -12.02
N VAL A 376 -6.86 19.13 -11.07
CA VAL A 376 -8.19 19.74 -11.32
C VAL A 376 -8.11 21.23 -11.63
N ARG A 377 -7.09 21.92 -11.07
CA ARG A 377 -6.85 23.35 -11.37
C ARG A 377 -6.45 23.57 -12.82
N ARG A 378 -5.77 22.62 -13.45
CA ARG A 378 -5.11 22.76 -14.76
C ARG A 378 -5.79 21.96 -15.86
N VAL A 379 -6.45 20.89 -15.50
CA VAL A 379 -7.09 19.93 -16.41
C VAL A 379 -8.55 19.76 -16.00
N PRO A 380 -9.46 20.63 -16.48
CA PRO A 380 -10.88 20.56 -16.10
C PRO A 380 -11.60 19.32 -16.60
N ARG A 381 -11.01 18.59 -17.55
CA ARG A 381 -11.57 17.34 -18.06
C ARG A 381 -10.47 16.36 -18.43
N VAL A 382 -10.67 15.11 -18.01
CA VAL A 382 -9.85 13.95 -18.41
C VAL A 382 -10.73 12.96 -19.16
N GLU A 383 -10.20 12.35 -20.22
CA GLU A 383 -10.88 11.35 -21.05
C GLU A 383 -10.08 10.05 -21.05
N SER A 384 -10.77 8.93 -20.87
CA SER A 384 -10.15 7.59 -21.01
C SER A 384 -9.92 7.28 -22.49
N LEU A 385 -8.73 6.81 -22.84
CA LEU A 385 -8.37 6.35 -24.18
C LEU A 385 -8.42 4.82 -24.32
N GLY A 386 -8.62 4.10 -23.21
CA GLY A 386 -8.69 2.65 -23.20
C GLY A 386 -8.99 2.09 -21.80
N PRO A 387 -9.17 0.79 -21.67
CA PRO A 387 -9.36 0.15 -20.36
C PRO A 387 -8.11 0.25 -19.51
N ALA A 388 -8.30 0.21 -18.18
CA ALA A 388 -7.21 0.06 -17.23
C ALA A 388 -6.64 -1.36 -17.33
N ASP A 389 -5.31 -1.49 -17.43
CA ASP A 389 -4.61 -2.77 -17.31
C ASP A 389 -4.23 -3.01 -15.85
N ARG A 390 -4.65 -4.14 -15.31
CA ARG A 390 -4.53 -4.43 -13.87
C ARG A 390 -3.40 -5.40 -13.58
N LEU A 391 -2.78 -5.20 -12.42
CA LEU A 391 -1.76 -6.09 -11.89
C LEU A 391 -2.38 -7.45 -11.51
N ARG A 392 -1.72 -8.52 -11.89
CA ARG A 392 -2.08 -9.89 -11.49
C ARG A 392 -1.59 -10.19 -10.07
N SER A 393 -2.37 -9.74 -9.09
CA SER A 393 -2.03 -9.86 -7.67
C SER A 393 -3.31 -9.89 -6.82
N ASN A 394 -3.34 -10.76 -5.80
CA ASN A 394 -4.37 -10.74 -4.78
C ASN A 394 -3.96 -9.88 -3.56
N PHE A 395 -2.70 -9.43 -3.51
CA PHE A 395 -2.16 -8.63 -2.41
C PHE A 395 -2.24 -7.12 -2.68
N ILE A 396 -1.78 -6.68 -3.85
CA ILE A 396 -1.84 -5.28 -4.28
C ILE A 396 -2.92 -5.10 -5.34
N ALA A 397 -3.89 -4.23 -5.07
CA ALA A 397 -4.85 -3.76 -6.07
C ALA A 397 -4.12 -2.78 -7.00
N GLY A 398 -3.41 -3.30 -8.00
CA GLY A 398 -2.57 -2.50 -8.88
C GLY A 398 -3.26 -2.18 -10.21
N ILE A 399 -2.95 -0.99 -10.75
CA ILE A 399 -3.18 -0.62 -12.15
C ILE A 399 -1.81 -0.36 -12.77
N LYS A 400 -1.49 -1.07 -13.85
CA LYS A 400 -0.21 -0.97 -14.57
C LYS A 400 -0.23 0.14 -15.60
N HIS A 401 -1.35 0.23 -16.35
CA HIS A 401 -1.55 1.17 -17.43
C HIS A 401 -2.94 1.79 -17.38
N LEU A 402 -3.01 3.10 -17.61
CA LEU A 402 -4.26 3.86 -17.69
C LEU A 402 -4.10 4.98 -18.73
N PRO A 403 -4.35 4.71 -20.03
CA PRO A 403 -4.20 5.69 -21.08
C PRO A 403 -5.30 6.77 -20.99
N VAL A 404 -4.87 8.02 -20.93
CA VAL A 404 -5.77 9.17 -20.79
C VAL A 404 -5.41 10.30 -21.73
N ARG A 405 -6.39 11.18 -22.01
CA ARG A 405 -6.23 12.48 -22.66
C ARG A 405 -6.61 13.60 -21.71
N PHE A 406 -5.72 14.58 -21.58
CA PHE A 406 -5.94 15.79 -20.82
C PHE A 406 -6.53 16.89 -21.69
N HIS A 407 -7.63 17.49 -21.27
CA HIS A 407 -8.19 18.69 -21.85
C HIS A 407 -7.85 19.87 -20.93
N SER A 408 -6.69 20.49 -21.16
CA SER A 408 -6.21 21.62 -20.35
C SER A 408 -6.92 22.92 -20.71
N THR A 409 -7.06 23.82 -19.74
CA THR A 409 -7.34 25.24 -20.02
C THR A 409 -6.08 25.83 -20.63
N ALA A 410 -6.17 26.30 -21.87
CA ALA A 410 -5.09 26.96 -22.60
C ALA A 410 -4.58 28.22 -21.87
#